data_317ffb2a16c295b39ab5d5d4a37b09f3
#
_entry.id   317ffb2a16c295b39ab5d5d4a37b09f3
#
_cell.length_a   1.000
_cell.length_b   1.000
_cell.length_c   1.000
_cell.angle_alpha   90.00
_cell.angle_beta   90.00
_cell.angle_gamma   90.00
#
_symmetry.space_group_name_H-M   'P 1'
#
loop_
_entity.id
_entity.type
_entity.pdbx_description
1 polymer ?
#
loop_
_entity_poly.entity_id
_entity_poly.type
_entity_poly.pdbx_seq_one_letter_code
_entity_poly.pdbx_strand_id
1 'polypeptide(L)'
;MKTIVIASNNAHKAEEIATALAFPGWEFRTLRELGIESDPAEDADTFEGNARIKARAAHEASGGLAALADDSGLVVDALDGAPGVHSARYCGRHGDDDANNALLLRNLAGVPAPRTARFVSAVALA
;
A
#
# COMPACT_ATOMS: atom_id res chain seq x y z
N MET A 1 25.45 -8.66 6.15
CA MET A 1 24.46 -7.64 5.81
C MET A 1 23.09 -8.05 6.35
N LYS A 2 22.39 -7.15 6.99
CA LYS A 2 21.08 -7.43 7.55
C LYS A 2 20.00 -7.28 6.47
N THR A 3 18.95 -8.05 6.57
CA THR A 3 17.87 -8.07 5.58
C THR A 3 16.60 -7.40 6.10
N ILE A 4 16.02 -6.56 5.28
CA ILE A 4 14.67 -6.01 5.48
C ILE A 4 13.78 -6.58 4.38
N VAL A 5 12.68 -7.22 4.78
CA VAL A 5 11.67 -7.72 3.85
C VAL A 5 10.74 -6.59 3.46
N ILE A 6 10.53 -6.39 2.17
CA ILE A 6 9.51 -5.48 1.68
C ILE A 6 8.21 -6.25 1.53
N ALA A 7 7.25 -5.96 2.39
CA ALA A 7 5.97 -6.65 2.45
C ALA A 7 4.99 -6.09 1.41
N SER A 8 5.33 -6.25 0.15
CA SER A 8 4.49 -5.82 -0.97
C SER A 8 4.46 -6.90 -2.03
N ASN A 9 3.27 -7.16 -2.56
CA ASN A 9 3.09 -8.04 -3.73
C ASN A 9 3.16 -7.25 -5.05
N ASN A 10 3.46 -5.96 -4.98
CA ASN A 10 3.66 -5.08 -6.12
C ASN A 10 5.16 -4.88 -6.35
N ALA A 11 5.71 -5.45 -7.43
CA ALA A 11 7.14 -5.40 -7.74
C ALA A 11 7.66 -3.97 -7.95
N HIS A 12 6.88 -3.11 -8.59
CA HIS A 12 7.27 -1.71 -8.81
C HIS A 12 7.39 -0.95 -7.49
N LYS A 13 6.44 -1.14 -6.59
CA LYS A 13 6.44 -0.51 -5.28
C LYS A 13 7.63 -0.98 -4.44
N ALA A 14 7.92 -2.28 -4.47
CA ALA A 14 9.06 -2.85 -3.77
C ALA A 14 10.38 -2.28 -4.27
N GLU A 15 10.53 -2.13 -5.58
CA GLU A 15 11.72 -1.56 -6.20
C GLU A 15 11.90 -0.08 -5.85
N GLU A 16 10.82 0.70 -5.87
CA GLU A 16 10.83 2.11 -5.49
C GLU A 16 11.25 2.29 -4.03
N ILE A 17 10.72 1.47 -3.13
CA ILE A 17 11.06 1.51 -1.71
C ILE A 17 12.54 1.17 -1.51
N ALA A 18 13.04 0.12 -2.13
CA ALA A 18 14.43 -0.29 -2.03
C ALA A 18 15.39 0.80 -2.53
N THR A 19 15.03 1.49 -3.60
CA THR A 19 15.82 2.60 -4.15
C THR A 19 15.79 3.83 -3.25
N ALA A 20 14.63 4.17 -2.71
CA ALA A 20 14.45 5.36 -1.88
C ALA A 20 15.06 5.22 -0.48
N LEU A 21 15.08 4.00 0.07
CA LEU A 21 15.50 3.72 1.44
C LEU A 21 16.80 2.90 1.51
N ALA A 22 17.77 3.24 0.69
CA ALA A 22 19.07 2.55 0.71
C ALA A 22 19.83 2.86 2.00
N PHE A 23 19.80 1.93 2.96
CA PHE A 23 20.55 2.06 4.21
C PHE A 23 21.84 1.27 4.18
N PRO A 24 22.99 1.87 4.57
CA PRO A 24 24.24 1.14 4.68
C PRO A 24 24.14 -0.05 5.65
N GLY A 25 24.64 -1.21 5.24
CA GLY A 25 24.61 -2.42 6.06
C GLY A 25 23.31 -3.22 6.02
N TRP A 26 22.32 -2.76 5.27
CA TRP A 26 21.04 -3.44 5.09
C TRP A 26 20.80 -3.73 3.62
N GLU A 27 20.21 -4.89 3.34
CA GLU A 27 19.69 -5.21 2.02
C GLU A 27 18.17 -5.34 2.07
N PHE A 28 17.51 -4.89 1.02
CA PHE A 28 16.07 -5.02 0.86
C PHE A 28 15.78 -6.23 -0.03
N ARG A 29 14.91 -7.11 0.45
CA ARG A 29 14.46 -8.28 -0.29
C ARG A 29 12.94 -8.29 -0.37
N THR A 30 12.42 -8.66 -1.53
CA THR A 30 10.98 -8.81 -1.68
C THR A 30 10.51 -10.14 -1.09
N LEU A 31 9.22 -10.23 -0.82
CA LEU A 31 8.61 -11.50 -0.40
C LEU A 31 8.88 -12.60 -1.44
N ARG A 32 8.77 -12.25 -2.71
CA ARG A 32 9.00 -13.19 -3.81
C ARG A 32 10.44 -13.70 -3.85
N GLU A 33 11.42 -12.84 -3.68
CA GLU A 33 12.84 -13.22 -3.66
C GLU A 33 13.15 -14.21 -2.54
N LEU A 34 12.46 -14.10 -1.42
CA LEU A 34 12.63 -14.98 -0.26
C LEU A 34 11.71 -16.20 -0.29
N GLY A 35 10.87 -16.34 -1.32
CA GLY A 35 9.91 -17.43 -1.41
C GLY A 35 8.84 -17.40 -0.32
N ILE A 36 8.50 -16.21 0.17
CA ILE A 36 7.53 -16.03 1.25
C ILE A 36 6.20 -15.60 0.66
N GLU A 37 5.13 -16.29 1.06
CA GLU A 37 3.77 -15.89 0.75
C GLU A 37 3.19 -15.14 1.95
N SER A 38 2.71 -13.93 1.72
CA SER A 38 2.04 -13.13 2.72
C SER A 38 1.01 -12.22 2.05
N ASP A 39 -0.25 -12.46 2.36
CA ASP A 39 -1.37 -11.70 1.83
C ASP A 39 -2.46 -11.55 2.90
N PRO A 40 -2.15 -10.83 4.00
CA PRO A 40 -3.09 -10.65 5.08
C PRO A 40 -4.28 -9.80 4.66
N ALA A 41 -5.42 -9.98 5.31
CA ALA A 41 -6.57 -9.13 5.12
C ALA A 41 -6.27 -7.71 5.59
N GLU A 42 -6.47 -6.73 4.70
CA GLU A 42 -6.29 -5.32 4.98
C GLU A 42 -7.64 -4.72 5.38
N ASP A 43 -8.05 -5.00 6.60
CA ASP A 43 -9.36 -4.65 7.14
C ASP A 43 -9.34 -3.47 8.12
N ALA A 44 -8.24 -2.76 8.22
CA ALA A 44 -8.16 -1.56 9.03
C ALA A 44 -8.82 -0.37 8.32
N ASP A 45 -9.27 0.60 9.12
CA ASP A 45 -9.92 1.81 8.61
C ASP A 45 -8.91 2.91 8.23
N THR A 46 -7.63 2.69 8.48
CA THR A 46 -6.57 3.66 8.23
C THR A 46 -5.45 3.06 7.40
N PHE A 47 -4.75 3.92 6.66
CA PHE A 47 -3.53 3.52 5.92
C PHE A 47 -2.48 2.95 6.87
N GLU A 48 -2.27 3.60 8.01
CA GLU A 48 -1.31 3.15 9.03
C GLU A 48 -1.65 1.76 9.55
N GLY A 49 -2.92 1.51 9.84
CA GLY A 49 -3.39 0.21 10.31
C GLY A 49 -3.13 -0.89 9.31
N ASN A 50 -3.43 -0.66 8.04
CA ASN A 50 -3.19 -1.61 6.96
C ASN A 50 -1.69 -1.84 6.72
N ALA A 51 -0.88 -0.78 6.77
CA ALA A 51 0.57 -0.91 6.66
C ALA A 51 1.14 -1.77 7.80
N ARG A 52 0.68 -1.59 9.02
CA ARG A 52 1.08 -2.41 10.19
C ARG A 52 0.68 -3.88 10.03
N ILE A 53 -0.51 -4.15 9.53
CA ILE A 53 -0.98 -5.52 9.29
C ILE A 53 -0.01 -6.22 8.32
N LYS A 54 0.33 -5.57 7.22
CA LYS A 54 1.22 -6.13 6.21
C LYS A 54 2.64 -6.34 6.75
N ALA A 55 3.17 -5.37 7.47
CA ALA A 55 4.53 -5.46 8.04
C ALA A 55 4.63 -6.58 9.07
N ARG A 56 3.66 -6.70 9.98
CA ARG A 56 3.64 -7.76 10.98
C ARG A 56 3.52 -9.15 10.36
N ALA A 57 2.64 -9.30 9.37
CA ALA A 57 2.46 -10.57 8.69
C ALA A 57 3.75 -11.03 8.00
N ALA A 58 4.46 -10.12 7.35
CA ALA A 58 5.74 -10.42 6.70
C ALA A 58 6.83 -10.73 7.72
N HIS A 59 6.88 -10.00 8.82
CA HIS A 59 7.82 -10.26 9.91
C HIS A 59 7.64 -11.68 10.46
N GLU A 60 6.42 -12.08 10.72
CA GLU A 60 6.11 -13.44 11.23
C GLU A 60 6.39 -14.51 10.16
N ALA A 61 5.95 -14.30 8.93
CA ALA A 61 6.14 -15.26 7.84
C ALA A 61 7.60 -15.47 7.46
N SER A 62 8.45 -14.48 7.69
CA SER A 62 9.89 -14.56 7.42
C SER A 62 10.71 -15.13 8.57
N GLY A 63 10.06 -15.54 9.65
CA GLY A 63 10.75 -16.07 10.82
C GLY A 63 11.43 -15.02 11.69
N GLY A 64 10.96 -13.77 11.64
CA GLY A 64 11.44 -12.70 12.49
C GLY A 64 12.38 -11.70 11.84
N LEU A 65 12.48 -11.68 10.52
CA LEU A 65 13.23 -10.63 9.82
C LEU A 65 12.50 -9.29 9.96
N ALA A 66 13.28 -8.20 9.98
CA ALA A 66 12.69 -6.87 9.90
C ALA A 66 11.86 -6.76 8.62
N ALA A 67 10.67 -6.21 8.72
CA ALA A 67 9.76 -6.09 7.58
C ALA A 67 9.22 -4.68 7.48
N LEU A 68 9.15 -4.18 6.26
CA LEU A 68 8.66 -2.85 5.95
C LEU A 68 7.49 -2.98 4.99
N ALA A 69 6.42 -2.28 5.30
CA ALA A 69 5.24 -2.23 4.45
C ALA A 69 4.75 -0.80 4.30
N ASP A 70 4.06 -0.52 3.22
CA ASP A 70 3.34 0.72 3.05
C ASP A 70 1.89 0.44 2.68
N ASP A 71 1.04 1.42 2.93
CA ASP A 71 -0.30 1.48 2.40
C ASP A 71 -0.55 2.90 1.92
N SER A 72 -1.12 3.04 0.74
CA SER A 72 -1.31 4.33 0.10
C SER A 72 -2.61 4.38 -0.67
N GLY A 73 -3.10 5.58 -0.89
CA GLY A 73 -4.30 5.77 -1.66
C GLY A 73 -4.64 7.23 -1.90
N LEU A 74 -5.71 7.44 -2.64
CA LEU A 74 -6.25 8.75 -2.99
C LEU A 74 -7.37 9.14 -2.04
N VAL A 75 -7.28 10.34 -1.50
CA VAL A 75 -8.29 10.94 -0.62
C VAL A 75 -8.91 12.12 -1.35
N VAL A 76 -10.20 12.04 -1.64
CA VAL A 76 -10.94 13.10 -2.37
C VAL A 76 -11.89 13.81 -1.42
N ASP A 77 -11.71 15.12 -1.27
CA ASP A 77 -12.46 15.91 -0.29
C ASP A 77 -13.97 15.92 -0.56
N ALA A 78 -14.38 16.02 -1.81
CA ALA A 78 -15.80 16.01 -2.18
C ALA A 78 -16.52 14.68 -1.91
N LEU A 79 -15.78 13.61 -1.68
CA LEU A 79 -16.28 12.27 -1.39
C LEU A 79 -16.02 11.85 0.06
N ASP A 80 -15.84 12.80 0.96
CA ASP A 80 -15.52 12.57 2.38
C ASP A 80 -14.30 11.68 2.59
N GLY A 81 -13.31 11.81 1.72
CA GLY A 81 -12.06 11.07 1.78
C GLY A 81 -12.02 9.78 0.96
N ALA A 82 -13.14 9.38 0.35
CA ALA A 82 -13.13 8.20 -0.53
C ALA A 82 -12.29 8.47 -1.79
N PRO A 83 -11.70 7.47 -2.42
CA PRO A 83 -11.69 6.05 -2.07
C PRO A 83 -10.84 5.65 -0.85
N GLY A 84 -9.89 6.48 -0.39
CA GLY A 84 -9.11 6.26 0.81
C GLY A 84 -8.42 4.90 0.84
N VAL A 85 -8.57 4.15 1.92
CA VAL A 85 -7.98 2.82 2.10
C VAL A 85 -8.48 1.80 1.08
N HIS A 86 -9.56 2.08 0.39
CA HIS A 86 -10.15 1.22 -0.64
C HIS A 86 -9.68 1.55 -2.05
N SER A 87 -8.71 2.45 -2.22
CA SER A 87 -8.28 2.95 -3.54
C SER A 87 -7.99 1.85 -4.56
N ALA A 88 -7.25 0.81 -4.16
CA ALA A 88 -6.87 -0.28 -5.07
C ALA A 88 -8.04 -1.20 -5.45
N ARG A 89 -9.14 -1.14 -4.71
CA ARG A 89 -10.33 -2.01 -4.89
C ARG A 89 -11.64 -1.23 -4.88
N TYR A 90 -11.59 0.02 -5.27
CA TYR A 90 -12.75 0.94 -5.17
C TYR A 90 -13.96 0.43 -5.96
N CYS A 91 -13.74 -0.15 -7.13
CA CYS A 91 -14.80 -0.75 -7.94
C CYS A 91 -15.26 -2.14 -7.47
N GLY A 92 -14.66 -2.68 -6.40
CA GLY A 92 -14.90 -4.03 -5.88
C GLY A 92 -13.91 -5.08 -6.38
N ARG A 93 -13.02 -4.72 -7.31
CA ARG A 93 -11.97 -5.61 -7.83
C ARG A 93 -10.61 -5.00 -7.58
N HIS A 94 -9.75 -5.76 -6.89
CA HIS A 94 -8.40 -5.31 -6.58
C HIS A 94 -7.54 -5.22 -7.86
N GLY A 95 -6.84 -4.09 -7.99
CA GLY A 95 -5.89 -3.88 -9.09
C GLY A 95 -6.50 -3.51 -10.44
N ASP A 96 -7.81 -3.35 -10.54
CA ASP A 96 -8.47 -2.89 -11.78
C ASP A 96 -8.49 -1.36 -11.80
N ASP A 97 -7.36 -0.77 -12.18
CA ASP A 97 -7.17 0.69 -12.15
C ASP A 97 -8.14 1.42 -13.06
N ASP A 98 -8.42 0.90 -14.24
CA ASP A 98 -9.36 1.52 -15.18
C ASP A 98 -10.78 1.57 -14.62
N ALA A 99 -11.25 0.48 -14.03
CA ALA A 99 -12.57 0.43 -13.41
C ALA A 99 -12.65 1.30 -12.15
N ASN A 100 -11.57 1.33 -11.34
CA ASN A 100 -11.48 2.19 -10.17
C ASN A 100 -11.57 3.66 -10.56
N ASN A 101 -10.83 4.07 -11.58
CA ASN A 101 -10.85 5.44 -12.09
C ASN A 101 -12.19 5.81 -12.71
N ALA A 102 -12.82 4.90 -13.45
CA ALA A 102 -14.13 5.12 -14.05
C ALA A 102 -15.20 5.33 -12.97
N LEU A 103 -15.18 4.55 -11.91
CA LEU A 103 -16.10 4.71 -10.78
C LEU A 103 -15.87 6.04 -10.06
N LEU A 104 -14.61 6.42 -9.82
CA LEU A 104 -14.24 7.68 -9.21
C LEU A 104 -14.79 8.86 -10.00
N LEU A 105 -14.57 8.88 -11.31
CA LEU A 105 -15.07 9.94 -12.19
C LEU A 105 -16.60 10.00 -12.20
N ARG A 106 -17.24 8.85 -12.15
CA ARG A 106 -18.72 8.77 -12.09
C ARG A 106 -19.25 9.38 -10.80
N ASN A 107 -18.61 9.08 -9.66
CA ASN A 107 -18.98 9.63 -8.37
C ASN A 107 -18.71 11.13 -8.25
N LEU A 108 -17.80 11.65 -9.06
CA LEU A 108 -17.50 13.07 -9.13
C LEU A 108 -18.33 13.82 -10.16
N ALA A 109 -19.16 13.13 -10.93
CA ALA A 109 -20.03 13.77 -11.91
C ALA A 109 -20.99 14.74 -11.19
N GLY A 110 -21.07 15.97 -11.67
CA GLY A 110 -21.87 17.02 -11.06
C GLY A 110 -21.20 17.74 -9.89
N VAL A 111 -20.03 17.31 -9.46
CA VAL A 111 -19.25 18.05 -8.43
C VAL A 111 -18.51 19.20 -9.11
N PRO A 112 -18.72 20.46 -8.67
CA PRO A 112 -18.04 21.60 -9.28
C PRO A 112 -16.57 21.64 -8.89
N ALA A 113 -15.76 22.26 -9.73
CA ALA A 113 -14.38 22.56 -9.40
C ALA A 113 -14.31 23.68 -8.32
N PRO A 114 -13.25 23.68 -7.46
CA PRO A 114 -12.15 22.74 -7.44
C PRO A 114 -12.53 21.39 -6.81
N ARG A 115 -11.97 20.31 -7.37
CA ARG A 115 -12.15 18.95 -6.85
C ARG A 115 -10.83 18.54 -6.20
N THR A 116 -10.60 19.04 -4.99
CA THR A 116 -9.33 18.82 -4.31
C THR A 116 -9.16 17.38 -3.83
N ALA A 117 -7.97 16.86 -3.99
CA ALA A 117 -7.60 15.52 -3.59
C ALA A 117 -6.11 15.48 -3.20
N ARG A 118 -5.73 14.42 -2.47
CA ARG A 118 -4.33 14.18 -2.14
C ARG A 118 -4.05 12.68 -2.13
N PHE A 119 -2.81 12.34 -2.43
CA PHE A 119 -2.30 11.00 -2.15
C PHE A 119 -1.76 10.95 -0.74
N VAL A 120 -2.06 9.85 -0.07
CA VAL A 120 -1.55 9.56 1.28
C VAL A 120 -0.79 8.25 1.24
N SER A 121 0.36 8.21 1.89
CA SER A 121 1.14 6.99 2.06
C SER A 121 1.56 6.85 3.51
N ALA A 122 1.34 5.69 4.08
CA ALA A 122 1.79 5.32 5.41
C ALA A 122 2.79 4.18 5.32
N VAL A 123 3.88 4.25 6.07
CA VAL A 123 4.94 3.24 6.09
C VAL A 123 5.05 2.69 7.50
N ALA A 124 5.10 1.37 7.63
CA ALA A 124 5.29 0.68 8.91
C ALA A 124 6.50 -0.24 8.84
N LEU A 125 7.24 -0.31 9.94
CA LEU A 125 8.39 -1.20 10.13
C LEU A 125 8.12 -2.11 11.32
N ALA A 126 8.24 -3.38 11.08
CA ALA A 126 8.09 -4.39 12.13
C ALA A 126 9.42 -5.09 12.43
#